data_29583d64873c89d6e466ef186390f9fc
#
_entry.id   29583d64873c89d6e466ef186390f9fc
#
_cell.length_a   1.000
_cell.length_b   1.000
_cell.length_c   1.000
_cell.angle_alpha   90.00
_cell.angle_beta   90.00
_cell.angle_gamma   90.00
#
_symmetry.space_group_name_H-M   'P 1'
#
loop_
_entity.id
_entity.type
_entity.pdbx_description
1 polymer ?
#
loop_
_entity_poly.entity_id
_entity_poly.type
_entity_poly.pdbx_seq_one_letter_code
_entity_poly.pdbx_strand_id
1 'polypeptide(L)'
;LSQVVYHGFMERYTITIQEELLREFDRLIAGRGYTNRSEAIRDLVRDALVEKEWAQSGEKVAATVTLVYDHHVPDLAHRLTELQHHHGSLVVAATHIHLDNDNCLEVVILRGESSAVKQLADKMTALRGVKHGKVVHTTEGKRIE
;
A
#
# COMPACT_ATOMS: atom_id res chain seq x y z
N LEU A 1 17.84 14.27 -22.36
CA LEU A 1 17.23 14.62 -21.08
C LEU A 1 18.16 14.15 -19.99
N SER A 2 18.92 15.09 -19.39
CA SER A 2 19.88 14.82 -18.33
C SER A 2 19.18 14.28 -17.09
N GLN A 3 19.56 13.07 -16.66
CA GLN A 3 19.22 12.58 -15.33
C GLN A 3 19.93 13.47 -14.31
N VAL A 4 19.16 14.28 -13.60
CA VAL A 4 19.65 15.00 -12.44
C VAL A 4 19.82 13.97 -11.32
N VAL A 5 21.06 13.59 -11.03
CA VAL A 5 21.39 12.75 -9.88
C VAL A 5 21.36 13.66 -8.65
N TYR A 6 20.28 13.62 -7.89
CA TYR A 6 20.20 14.27 -6.60
C TYR A 6 21.03 13.46 -5.59
N HIS A 7 22.22 13.94 -5.24
CA HIS A 7 22.90 13.49 -4.03
C HIS A 7 22.22 14.17 -2.85
N GLY A 8 21.73 13.40 -1.89
CA GLY A 8 20.96 13.69 -0.69
C GLY A 8 21.17 15.01 0.06
N PHE A 9 21.09 16.12 -0.62
CA PHE A 9 21.07 17.44 -0.02
C PHE A 9 19.65 17.84 0.34
N MET A 10 19.42 18.23 1.61
CA MET A 10 18.17 18.82 2.03
C MET A 10 18.05 20.22 1.47
N GLU A 11 17.07 20.46 0.62
CA GLU A 11 16.74 21.80 0.15
C GLU A 11 15.66 22.45 1.02
N ARG A 12 15.79 23.73 1.26
CA ARG A 12 14.77 24.50 1.96
C ARG A 12 13.79 25.09 0.95
N TYR A 13 12.50 24.83 1.17
CA TYR A 13 11.43 25.24 0.30
C TYR A 13 10.38 26.04 1.09
N THR A 14 9.90 27.15 0.54
CA THR A 14 8.90 28.02 1.16
C THR A 14 7.64 28.07 0.29
N ILE A 15 6.49 27.90 0.92
CA ILE A 15 5.18 28.02 0.27
C ILE A 15 4.35 29.11 0.92
N THR A 16 3.51 29.77 0.11
CA THR A 16 2.45 30.65 0.60
C THR A 16 1.12 29.89 0.57
N ILE A 17 0.39 29.91 1.67
CA ILE A 17 -0.87 29.21 1.82
C ILE A 17 -1.90 30.13 2.46
N GLN A 18 -3.17 30.00 2.09
CA GLN A 18 -4.27 30.75 2.70
C GLN A 18 -4.43 30.39 4.18
N GLU A 19 -4.75 31.37 5.00
CA GLU A 19 -4.82 31.19 6.46
C GLU A 19 -5.85 30.12 6.87
N GLU A 20 -7.00 30.07 6.23
CA GLU A 20 -8.05 29.09 6.52
C GLU A 20 -7.58 27.66 6.18
N LEU A 21 -6.97 27.46 5.03
CA LEU A 21 -6.40 26.17 4.63
C LEU A 21 -5.27 25.73 5.56
N LEU A 22 -4.45 26.67 6.02
CA LEU A 22 -3.39 26.39 6.99
C LEU A 22 -3.96 25.92 8.34
N ARG A 23 -5.03 26.56 8.81
CA ARG A 23 -5.70 26.13 10.05
C ARG A 23 -6.28 24.71 9.94
N GLU A 24 -6.92 24.37 8.82
CA GLU A 24 -7.40 23.00 8.58
C GLU A 24 -6.26 21.99 8.52
N PHE A 25 -5.16 22.36 7.87
CA PHE A 25 -3.95 21.52 7.83
C PHE A 25 -3.38 21.31 9.24
N ASP A 26 -3.26 22.34 10.07
CA ASP A 26 -2.78 22.23 11.45
C ASP A 26 -3.64 21.29 12.30
N ARG A 27 -4.98 21.36 12.15
CA ARG A 27 -5.90 20.43 12.83
C ARG A 27 -5.69 18.98 12.36
N LEU A 28 -5.53 18.78 11.05
CA LEU A 28 -5.30 17.46 10.47
C LEU A 28 -4.02 16.83 11.01
N ILE A 29 -2.91 17.56 10.98
CA ILE A 29 -1.61 17.03 11.38
C ILE A 29 -1.53 16.80 12.89
N ALA A 30 -2.14 17.65 13.71
CA ALA A 30 -2.23 17.45 15.15
C ALA A 30 -2.99 16.16 15.50
N GLY A 31 -4.09 15.87 14.80
CA GLY A 31 -4.87 14.63 14.96
C GLY A 31 -4.12 13.37 14.53
N ARG A 32 -3.08 13.51 13.68
CA ARG A 32 -2.22 12.42 13.22
C ARG A 32 -0.91 12.27 14.02
N GLY A 33 -0.68 13.11 15.02
CA GLY A 33 0.48 13.05 15.90
C GLY A 33 1.77 13.65 15.33
N TYR A 34 1.68 14.44 14.25
CA TYR A 34 2.85 15.17 13.74
C TYR A 34 3.29 16.28 14.69
N THR A 35 4.60 16.41 14.89
CA THR A 35 5.20 17.44 15.74
C THR A 35 5.50 18.74 15.01
N ASN A 36 5.55 18.70 13.68
CA ASN A 36 5.80 19.88 12.85
C ASN A 36 5.23 19.72 11.42
N ARG A 37 4.96 20.87 10.78
CA ARG A 37 4.39 20.94 9.43
C ARG A 37 5.30 20.33 8.36
N SER A 38 6.62 20.49 8.50
CA SER A 38 7.58 20.01 7.49
C SER A 38 7.57 18.50 7.35
N GLU A 39 7.41 17.77 8.46
CA GLU A 39 7.28 16.30 8.46
C GLU A 39 6.01 15.87 7.74
N ALA A 40 4.89 16.49 8.10
CA ALA A 40 3.60 16.20 7.49
C ALA A 40 3.57 16.50 5.98
N ILE A 41 4.21 17.60 5.55
CA ILE A 41 4.31 17.94 4.12
C ILE A 41 5.17 16.92 3.38
N ARG A 42 6.31 16.48 3.95
CA ARG A 42 7.12 15.42 3.34
C ARG A 42 6.32 14.15 3.11
N ASP A 43 5.54 13.73 4.11
CA ASP A 43 4.72 12.54 3.98
C ASP A 43 3.62 12.70 2.94
N LEU A 44 2.96 13.85 2.84
CA LEU A 44 2.01 14.12 1.76
C LEU A 44 2.65 14.05 0.37
N VAL A 45 3.89 14.55 0.24
CA VAL A 45 4.63 14.45 -1.03
C VAL A 45 4.97 12.99 -1.34
N ARG A 46 5.41 12.22 -0.33
CA ARG A 46 5.68 10.78 -0.48
C ARG A 46 4.43 10.02 -0.90
N ASP A 47 3.30 10.27 -0.25
CA ASP A 47 2.01 9.64 -0.61
C ASP A 47 1.62 9.94 -2.06
N ALA A 48 1.75 11.19 -2.50
CA ALA A 48 1.47 11.58 -3.89
C ALA A 48 2.40 10.89 -4.89
N LEU A 49 3.67 10.69 -4.55
CA LEU A 49 4.64 9.96 -5.38
C LEU A 49 4.29 8.47 -5.44
N VAL A 50 3.89 7.86 -4.34
CA VAL A 50 3.42 6.47 -4.30
C VAL A 50 2.18 6.29 -5.17
N GLU A 51 1.19 7.16 -5.07
CA GLU A 51 0.00 7.12 -5.94
C GLU A 51 0.38 7.22 -7.42
N LYS A 52 1.35 8.07 -7.76
CA LYS A 52 1.87 8.19 -9.11
C LYS A 52 2.55 6.90 -9.60
N GLU A 53 3.36 6.23 -8.77
CA GLU A 53 3.97 4.93 -9.10
C GLU A 53 2.89 3.89 -9.43
N TRP A 54 1.81 3.84 -8.66
CA TRP A 54 0.69 2.92 -8.88
C TRP A 54 -0.12 3.23 -10.13
N ALA A 55 -0.20 4.49 -10.55
CA ALA A 55 -0.89 4.91 -11.76
C ALA A 55 -0.08 4.64 -13.04
N GLN A 56 1.21 4.43 -12.94
CA GLN A 56 2.11 4.22 -14.10
C GLN A 56 2.38 2.73 -14.32
N SER A 57 2.12 2.24 -15.55
CA SER A 57 2.50 0.89 -15.94
C SER A 57 4.02 0.72 -15.96
N GLY A 58 4.50 -0.45 -15.51
CA GLY A 58 5.92 -0.80 -15.51
C GLY A 58 6.69 -0.38 -14.25
N GLU A 59 6.12 0.44 -13.39
CA GLU A 59 6.73 0.75 -12.09
C GLU A 59 6.65 -0.46 -11.16
N LYS A 60 7.72 -0.67 -10.39
CA LYS A 60 7.76 -1.71 -9.36
C LYS A 60 7.24 -1.15 -8.05
N VAL A 61 6.26 -1.83 -7.50
CA VAL A 61 5.55 -1.45 -6.28
C VAL A 61 5.52 -2.59 -5.29
N ALA A 62 5.16 -2.28 -4.05
CA ALA A 62 4.82 -3.25 -3.02
C ALA A 62 3.40 -3.01 -2.50
N ALA A 63 2.74 -4.06 -2.07
CA ALA A 63 1.41 -3.99 -1.46
C ALA A 63 1.25 -5.06 -0.38
N THR A 64 0.32 -4.84 0.53
CA THR A 64 -0.23 -5.90 1.37
C THR A 64 -1.70 -6.07 1.09
N VAL A 65 -2.13 -7.33 0.99
CA VAL A 65 -3.54 -7.71 0.88
C VAL A 65 -3.92 -8.37 2.19
N THR A 66 -4.87 -7.78 2.91
CA THR A 66 -5.41 -8.34 4.15
C THR A 66 -6.78 -8.91 3.87
N LEU A 67 -6.97 -10.19 4.17
CA LEU A 67 -8.20 -10.94 3.92
C LEU A 67 -8.75 -11.47 5.25
N VAL A 68 -10.06 -11.38 5.43
CA VAL A 68 -10.79 -12.08 6.49
C VAL A 68 -11.77 -13.03 5.84
N TYR A 69 -11.73 -14.30 6.23
CA TYR A 69 -12.59 -15.32 5.68
C TYR A 69 -12.84 -16.46 6.67
N ASP A 70 -13.91 -17.21 6.41
CA ASP A 70 -14.23 -18.42 7.16
C ASP A 70 -13.50 -19.62 6.53
N HIS A 71 -12.64 -20.27 7.30
CA HIS A 71 -11.88 -21.42 6.81
C HIS A 71 -12.72 -22.69 6.57
N HIS A 72 -13.97 -22.70 7.02
CA HIS A 72 -14.91 -23.79 6.71
C HIS A 72 -15.57 -23.64 5.34
N VAL A 73 -15.45 -22.47 4.68
CA VAL A 73 -15.96 -22.32 3.31
C VAL A 73 -15.20 -23.28 2.39
N PRO A 74 -15.90 -24.23 1.76
CA PRO A 74 -15.26 -25.24 0.93
C PRO A 74 -14.37 -24.60 -0.15
N ASP A 75 -13.18 -25.18 -0.34
CA ASP A 75 -12.19 -24.81 -1.36
C ASP A 75 -11.62 -23.40 -1.30
N LEU A 76 -12.06 -22.53 -0.39
CA LEU A 76 -11.58 -21.14 -0.36
C LEU A 76 -10.08 -21.05 -0.05
N ALA A 77 -9.63 -21.74 1.01
CA ALA A 77 -8.22 -21.76 1.39
C ALA A 77 -7.35 -22.36 0.27
N HIS A 78 -7.85 -23.41 -0.39
CA HIS A 78 -7.16 -24.00 -1.54
C HIS A 78 -7.07 -23.02 -2.70
N ARG A 79 -8.16 -22.36 -3.09
CA ARG A 79 -8.17 -21.36 -4.16
C ARG A 79 -7.25 -20.16 -3.87
N LEU A 80 -7.17 -19.70 -2.63
CA LEU A 80 -6.23 -18.65 -2.22
C LEU A 80 -4.79 -19.13 -2.39
N THR A 81 -4.48 -20.33 -1.95
CA THR A 81 -3.14 -20.93 -2.11
C THR A 81 -2.77 -21.12 -3.58
N GLU A 82 -3.67 -21.65 -4.40
CA GLU A 82 -3.48 -21.82 -5.85
C GLU A 82 -3.22 -20.47 -6.53
N LEU A 83 -3.99 -19.44 -6.17
CA LEU A 83 -3.82 -18.10 -6.73
C LEU A 83 -2.44 -17.52 -6.38
N GLN A 84 -1.95 -17.75 -5.17
CA GLN A 84 -0.61 -17.35 -4.74
C GLN A 84 0.47 -18.15 -5.49
N HIS A 85 0.31 -19.45 -5.66
CA HIS A 85 1.26 -20.30 -6.38
C HIS A 85 1.37 -19.91 -7.87
N HIS A 86 0.24 -19.70 -8.53
CA HIS A 86 0.23 -19.27 -9.95
C HIS A 86 0.88 -17.90 -10.18
N HIS A 87 0.94 -17.08 -9.14
CA HIS A 87 1.56 -15.74 -9.19
C HIS A 87 2.79 -15.64 -8.27
N GLY A 88 3.52 -16.75 -8.09
CA GLY A 88 4.65 -16.84 -7.15
C GLY A 88 5.75 -15.81 -7.36
N SER A 89 5.91 -15.26 -8.57
CA SER A 89 6.85 -14.16 -8.84
C SER A 89 6.43 -12.82 -8.23
N LEU A 90 5.15 -12.66 -7.88
CA LEU A 90 4.59 -11.45 -7.25
C LEU A 90 4.42 -11.61 -5.74
N VAL A 91 4.28 -12.84 -5.24
CA VAL A 91 4.05 -13.12 -3.82
C VAL A 91 5.38 -13.25 -3.11
N VAL A 92 5.63 -12.36 -2.14
CA VAL A 92 6.86 -12.38 -1.32
C VAL A 92 6.70 -13.26 -0.11
N ALA A 93 5.57 -13.13 0.59
CA ALA A 93 5.26 -13.89 1.79
C ALA A 93 3.75 -13.84 2.06
N ALA A 94 3.26 -14.79 2.86
CA ALA A 94 1.93 -14.78 3.41
C ALA A 94 1.97 -15.19 4.89
N THR A 95 1.11 -14.58 5.68
CA THR A 95 0.91 -14.91 7.09
C THR A 95 -0.57 -15.17 7.33
N HIS A 96 -0.86 -16.31 7.96
CA HIS A 96 -2.22 -16.75 8.26
C HIS A 96 -2.35 -16.94 9.78
N ILE A 97 -3.40 -16.40 10.35
CA ILE A 97 -3.75 -16.58 11.76
C ILE A 97 -5.23 -16.90 11.91
N HIS A 98 -5.57 -17.70 12.91
CA HIS A 98 -6.94 -17.91 13.34
C HIS A 98 -7.37 -16.78 14.29
N LEU A 99 -8.44 -16.07 13.95
CA LEU A 99 -9.01 -15.04 14.82
C LEU A 99 -9.93 -15.67 15.89
N ASP A 100 -10.66 -16.68 15.50
CA ASP A 100 -11.55 -17.51 16.33
C ASP A 100 -11.71 -18.91 15.71
N ASN A 101 -12.72 -19.67 16.14
CA ASN A 101 -12.95 -21.03 15.64
C ASN A 101 -13.32 -21.10 14.14
N ASP A 102 -13.85 -20.02 13.59
CA ASP A 102 -14.39 -19.99 12.22
C ASP A 102 -13.58 -19.05 11.32
N ASN A 103 -13.11 -17.94 11.86
CA ASN A 103 -12.53 -16.85 11.09
C ASN A 103 -11.01 -16.86 11.07
N CYS A 104 -10.46 -16.63 9.89
CA CYS A 104 -9.04 -16.46 9.65
C CYS A 104 -8.77 -15.06 9.14
N LEU A 105 -7.59 -14.54 9.50
CA LEU A 105 -6.99 -13.37 8.87
C LEU A 105 -5.72 -13.81 8.14
N GLU A 106 -5.64 -13.46 6.88
CA GLU A 106 -4.45 -13.69 6.06
C GLU A 106 -3.92 -12.37 5.52
N VAL A 107 -2.62 -12.17 5.63
CA VAL A 107 -1.92 -11.03 5.04
C VAL A 107 -0.94 -11.55 4.01
N VAL A 108 -1.11 -11.13 2.77
CA VAL A 108 -0.23 -11.49 1.66
C VAL A 108 0.58 -10.26 1.25
N ILE A 109 1.90 -10.41 1.21
CA ILE A 109 2.83 -9.36 0.77
C ILE A 109 3.11 -9.57 -0.70
N LEU A 110 2.79 -8.55 -1.50
CA LEU A 110 2.98 -8.55 -2.95
C LEU A 110 4.06 -7.53 -3.35
N ARG A 111 4.81 -7.89 -4.39
CA ARG A 111 5.83 -7.03 -4.98
C ARG A 111 5.97 -7.34 -6.48
N GLY A 112 6.03 -6.31 -7.30
CA GLY A 112 6.20 -6.47 -8.73
C GLY A 112 5.71 -5.27 -9.52
N GLU A 113 5.44 -5.47 -10.78
CA GLU A 113 4.90 -4.45 -11.67
C GLU A 113 3.48 -4.04 -11.21
N SER A 114 3.19 -2.74 -11.20
CA SER A 114 2.00 -2.14 -10.58
C SER A 114 0.68 -2.74 -11.08
N SER A 115 0.52 -2.94 -12.37
CA SER A 115 -0.70 -3.50 -12.93
C SER A 115 -0.88 -4.98 -12.56
N ALA A 116 0.19 -5.75 -12.55
CA ALA A 116 0.16 -7.17 -12.19
C ALA A 116 -0.16 -7.36 -10.69
N VAL A 117 0.46 -6.56 -9.84
CA VAL A 117 0.18 -6.56 -8.38
C VAL A 117 -1.27 -6.17 -8.12
N LYS A 118 -1.76 -5.12 -8.78
CA LYS A 118 -3.15 -4.68 -8.65
C LYS A 118 -4.13 -5.78 -9.06
N GLN A 119 -3.92 -6.39 -10.23
CA GLN A 119 -4.80 -7.46 -10.72
C GLN A 119 -4.84 -8.67 -9.77
N LEU A 120 -3.69 -9.04 -9.21
CA LEU A 120 -3.64 -10.15 -8.24
C LEU A 120 -4.38 -9.77 -6.93
N ALA A 121 -4.13 -8.57 -6.41
CA ALA A 121 -4.82 -8.08 -5.20
C ALA A 121 -6.35 -8.03 -5.39
N ASP A 122 -6.81 -7.51 -6.54
CA ASP A 122 -8.23 -7.45 -6.89
C ASP A 122 -8.84 -8.87 -6.98
N LYS A 123 -8.14 -9.83 -7.59
CA LYS A 123 -8.58 -11.24 -7.65
C LYS A 123 -8.71 -11.86 -6.26
N MET A 124 -7.75 -11.61 -5.37
CA MET A 124 -7.77 -12.15 -4.01
C MET A 124 -8.95 -11.60 -3.21
N THR A 125 -9.14 -10.28 -3.23
CA THR A 125 -10.21 -9.63 -2.46
C THR A 125 -11.60 -9.96 -2.99
N ALA A 126 -11.74 -10.26 -4.29
CA ALA A 126 -12.99 -10.60 -4.95
C ALA A 126 -13.35 -12.10 -4.88
N LEU A 127 -12.50 -12.96 -4.32
CA LEU A 127 -12.80 -14.39 -4.22
C LEU A 127 -14.08 -14.64 -3.41
N ARG A 128 -14.96 -15.44 -3.99
CA ARG A 128 -16.20 -15.85 -3.31
C ARG A 128 -15.88 -16.60 -2.00
N GLY A 129 -16.40 -16.08 -0.90
CA GLY A 129 -16.15 -16.61 0.45
C GLY A 129 -15.23 -15.72 1.30
N VAL A 130 -14.53 -14.77 0.69
CA VAL A 130 -13.84 -13.72 1.42
C VAL A 130 -14.89 -12.78 2.01
N LYS A 131 -14.89 -12.63 3.35
CA LYS A 131 -15.81 -11.76 4.09
C LYS A 131 -15.43 -10.29 3.96
N HIS A 132 -14.13 -10.02 4.01
CA HIS A 132 -13.57 -8.67 3.89
C HIS A 132 -12.17 -8.76 3.33
N GLY A 133 -11.84 -7.86 2.41
CA GLY A 133 -10.52 -7.70 1.81
C GLY A 133 -10.10 -6.24 1.78
N LYS A 134 -8.85 -5.96 2.12
CA LYS A 134 -8.27 -4.62 2.04
C LYS A 134 -6.88 -4.69 1.42
N VAL A 135 -6.59 -3.76 0.53
CA VAL A 135 -5.28 -3.62 -0.10
C VAL A 135 -4.64 -2.32 0.39
N VAL A 136 -3.42 -2.42 0.87
CA VAL A 136 -2.59 -1.25 1.17
C VAL A 136 -1.53 -1.13 0.09
N HIS A 137 -1.64 -0.10 -0.70
CA HIS A 137 -0.66 0.28 -1.72
C HIS A 137 0.53 0.97 -1.06
N THR A 138 1.73 0.53 -1.36
CA THR A 138 2.97 1.17 -0.91
C THR A 138 4.04 1.10 -1.99
N THR A 139 5.27 1.41 -1.67
CA THR A 139 6.39 1.53 -2.58
C THR A 139 7.55 0.64 -2.15
N GLU A 140 8.52 0.42 -3.04
CA GLU A 140 9.82 -0.17 -2.68
C GLU A 140 10.78 0.83 -1.99
N GLY A 141 10.38 2.09 -1.82
CA GLY A 141 11.13 3.11 -1.12
C GLY A 141 12.23 3.83 -1.92
N LYS A 142 12.46 3.46 -3.18
CA LYS A 142 13.63 3.92 -3.96
C LYS A 142 13.59 5.40 -4.37
N ARG A 143 12.44 6.04 -4.35
CA ARG A 143 12.22 7.41 -4.88
C ARG A 143 11.57 8.36 -3.88
N ILE A 144 11.50 7.97 -2.61
CA ILE A 144 10.80 8.71 -1.56
C ILE A 144 11.67 8.98 -0.33
N GLU A 145 12.97 9.06 -0.54
CA GLU A 145 13.95 9.40 0.51
C GLU A 145 13.76 10.80 1.08
#